data_32df33986973cc98da9a83c61ad45921
#
_entry.id   32df33986973cc98da9a83c61ad45921
#
_cell.length_a   1.000
_cell.length_b   1.000
_cell.length_c   1.000
_cell.angle_alpha   90.00
_cell.angle_beta   90.00
_cell.angle_gamma   90.00
#
_symmetry.space_group_name_H-M   'P 1'
#
loop_
_entity.id
_entity.type
_entity.pdbx_description
1 polymer ?
#
loop_
_entity_poly.entity_id
_entity_poly.type
_entity_poly.pdbx_seq_one_letter_code
_entity_poly.pdbx_strand_id
1 'polypeptide(L)'
;MYKIKFTSAYKKNYKLILKRGYDITLLEDVILKLKDGITLEEKYHDHILKGKYQGFHECHIKLDWLLIYLIEDDVLTLTLTNTGTHSDLFDL
;
A
#
# COMPACT_ATOMS: atom_id res chain seq x y z
N MET A 1 4.71 15.31 8.71
CA MET A 1 5.38 14.06 8.28
C MET A 1 4.99 12.93 9.21
N TYR A 2 4.53 11.83 8.65
CA TYR A 2 4.11 10.67 9.43
C TYR A 2 5.27 9.77 9.78
N LYS A 3 5.17 9.07 10.91
CA LYS A 3 6.09 7.96 11.21
C LYS A 3 5.62 6.74 10.43
N ILE A 4 6.54 5.92 9.96
CA ILE A 4 6.20 4.73 9.17
C ILE A 4 6.27 3.49 10.05
N LYS A 5 5.24 2.65 9.95
CA LYS A 5 5.18 1.35 10.60
C LYS A 5 4.89 0.29 9.54
N PHE A 6 5.59 -0.82 9.62
CA PHE A 6 5.41 -1.94 8.70
C PHE A 6 4.77 -3.11 9.41
N THR A 7 3.71 -3.67 8.84
CA THR A 7 3.12 -4.91 9.37
C THR A 7 3.96 -6.11 8.93
N SER A 8 3.79 -7.23 9.60
CA SER A 8 4.45 -8.47 9.20
C SER A 8 4.04 -8.90 7.80
N ALA A 9 2.75 -8.72 7.47
CA ALA A 9 2.24 -9.02 6.14
C ALA A 9 2.94 -8.17 5.08
N TYR A 10 3.11 -6.87 5.34
CA TYR A 10 3.82 -5.98 4.42
C TYR A 10 5.25 -6.46 4.18
N LYS A 11 5.98 -6.77 5.26
CA LYS A 11 7.37 -7.22 5.15
C LYS A 11 7.49 -8.48 4.32
N LYS A 12 6.57 -9.42 4.50
CA LYS A 12 6.54 -10.67 3.74
C LYS A 12 6.26 -10.40 2.25
N ASN A 13 5.27 -9.57 1.97
CA ASN A 13 4.94 -9.20 0.60
C ASN A 13 6.08 -8.43 -0.08
N TYR A 14 6.74 -7.56 0.65
CA TYR A 14 7.87 -6.78 0.14
C TYR A 14 9.01 -7.69 -0.35
N LYS A 15 9.36 -8.69 0.45
CA LYS A 15 10.38 -9.68 0.06
C LYS A 15 9.98 -10.40 -1.22
N LEU A 16 8.70 -10.71 -1.36
CA LEU A 16 8.18 -11.43 -2.52
C LEU A 16 8.28 -10.58 -3.80
N ILE A 17 7.90 -9.30 -3.73
CA ILE A 17 7.98 -8.42 -4.91
C ILE A 17 9.44 -8.13 -5.29
N LEU A 18 10.34 -8.04 -4.32
CA LEU A 18 11.78 -7.94 -4.62
C LEU A 18 12.25 -9.15 -5.40
N LYS A 19 11.86 -10.33 -4.95
CA LYS A 19 12.24 -11.59 -5.59
C LYS A 19 11.70 -11.70 -7.01
N ARG A 20 10.53 -11.10 -7.27
CA ARG A 20 9.90 -11.09 -8.60
C ARG A 20 10.46 -10.02 -9.52
N GLY A 21 11.39 -9.18 -9.04
CA GLY A 21 12.02 -8.17 -9.85
C GLY A 21 11.19 -6.93 -10.11
N TYR A 22 10.25 -6.60 -9.24
CA TYR A 22 9.43 -5.39 -9.37
C TYR A 22 10.28 -4.15 -9.17
N ASP A 23 9.91 -3.07 -9.84
CA ASP A 23 10.60 -1.78 -9.69
C ASP A 23 10.21 -1.12 -8.37
N ILE A 24 11.04 -1.33 -7.36
CA ILE A 24 10.81 -0.84 -6.01
C ILE A 24 10.77 0.69 -5.93
N THR A 25 11.42 1.39 -6.87
CA THR A 25 11.39 2.86 -6.85
C THR A 25 9.97 3.40 -7.00
N LEU A 26 9.09 2.69 -7.69
CA LEU A 26 7.70 3.08 -7.83
C LEU A 26 6.97 3.04 -6.49
N LEU A 27 7.22 2.00 -5.71
CA LEU A 27 6.64 1.85 -4.37
C LEU A 27 7.20 2.91 -3.42
N GLU A 28 8.52 3.11 -3.43
CA GLU A 28 9.17 4.10 -2.58
C GLU A 28 8.64 5.50 -2.84
N ASP A 29 8.42 5.86 -4.11
CA ASP A 29 7.88 7.16 -4.49
C ASP A 29 6.51 7.39 -3.86
N VAL A 30 5.63 6.40 -3.93
CA VAL A 30 4.30 6.48 -3.33
C VAL A 30 4.40 6.60 -1.81
N ILE A 31 5.25 5.80 -1.18
CA ILE A 31 5.43 5.83 0.28
C ILE A 31 5.92 7.20 0.75
N LEU A 32 6.88 7.79 0.04
CA LEU A 32 7.39 9.12 0.39
C LEU A 32 6.31 10.18 0.31
N LYS A 33 5.47 10.13 -0.72
CA LYS A 33 4.34 11.04 -0.85
C LYS A 33 3.36 10.90 0.31
N LEU A 34 3.01 9.67 0.65
CA LEU A 34 2.12 9.40 1.77
C LEU A 34 2.71 9.85 3.09
N LYS A 35 3.99 9.60 3.30
CA LYS A 35 4.70 9.98 4.51
C LYS A 35 4.67 11.50 4.72
N ASP A 36 4.80 12.26 3.64
CA ASP A 36 4.79 13.72 3.70
C ASP A 36 3.40 14.33 3.69
N GLY A 37 2.36 13.50 3.74
CA GLY A 37 0.98 13.97 3.76
C GLY A 37 0.50 14.49 2.41
N ILE A 38 1.18 14.17 1.33
CA ILE A 38 0.83 14.61 -0.01
C ILE A 38 -0.30 13.74 -0.54
N THR A 39 -1.36 14.39 -1.07
CA THR A 39 -2.46 13.67 -1.72
C THR A 39 -1.95 13.02 -3.00
N LEU A 40 -2.21 11.71 -3.14
CA LEU A 40 -1.77 10.98 -4.33
C LEU A 40 -2.53 11.46 -5.57
N GLU A 41 -1.84 11.47 -6.71
CA GLU A 41 -2.45 11.80 -7.98
C GLU A 41 -3.56 10.80 -8.32
N GLU A 42 -4.53 11.24 -9.10
CA GLU A 42 -5.70 10.43 -9.47
C GLU A 42 -5.32 9.09 -10.12
N LYS A 43 -4.21 9.04 -10.82
CA LYS A 43 -3.73 7.80 -11.47
C LYS A 43 -3.48 6.66 -10.49
N TYR A 44 -3.29 6.96 -9.20
CA TYR A 44 -3.07 5.93 -8.19
C TYR A 44 -4.36 5.36 -7.62
N HIS A 45 -5.53 5.91 -7.98
CA HIS A 45 -6.85 5.43 -7.55
C HIS A 45 -6.94 5.19 -6.04
N ASP A 46 -6.43 6.12 -5.23
CA ASP A 46 -6.50 6.02 -3.79
C ASP A 46 -7.95 6.09 -3.32
N HIS A 47 -8.38 5.13 -2.52
CA HIS A 47 -9.73 5.12 -1.99
C HIS A 47 -9.78 4.36 -0.66
N ILE A 48 -10.81 4.67 0.13
CA ILE A 48 -11.03 4.03 1.42
C ILE A 48 -11.75 2.70 1.20
N LEU A 49 -11.25 1.66 1.88
CA LEU A 49 -11.82 0.33 1.81
C LEU A 49 -13.01 0.18 2.77
N LYS A 50 -13.86 -0.80 2.49
CA LYS A 50 -15.01 -1.16 3.31
C LYS A 50 -14.86 -2.62 3.79
N GLY A 51 -15.77 -3.06 4.66
CA GLY A 51 -15.75 -4.42 5.18
C GLY A 51 -14.66 -4.60 6.22
N LYS A 52 -13.94 -5.72 6.17
CA LYS A 52 -12.94 -6.03 7.20
C LYS A 52 -11.73 -5.09 7.19
N TYR A 53 -11.54 -4.36 6.10
CA TYR A 53 -10.47 -3.35 5.99
C TYR A 53 -11.02 -1.93 6.11
N GLN A 54 -12.18 -1.77 6.74
CA GLN A 54 -12.79 -0.45 6.90
C GLN A 54 -11.81 0.54 7.55
N GLY A 55 -11.71 1.73 6.95
CA GLY A 55 -10.79 2.77 7.41
C GLY A 55 -9.40 2.71 6.81
N PHE A 56 -9.05 1.59 6.19
CA PHE A 56 -7.79 1.47 5.47
C PHE A 56 -7.96 2.04 4.07
N HIS A 57 -6.84 2.46 3.48
CA HIS A 57 -6.80 2.93 2.10
C HIS A 57 -6.13 1.90 1.22
N GLU A 58 -6.56 1.87 -0.04
CA GLU A 58 -5.92 1.11 -1.09
C GLU A 58 -5.51 2.07 -2.20
N CYS A 59 -4.28 1.96 -2.68
CA CYS A 59 -3.87 2.68 -3.87
C CYS A 59 -3.17 1.73 -4.82
N HIS A 60 -3.20 2.09 -6.12
CA HIS A 60 -2.62 1.28 -7.18
C HIS A 60 -1.26 1.86 -7.56
N ILE A 61 -0.18 1.14 -7.30
CA ILE A 61 1.16 1.53 -7.74
C ILE A 61 1.27 1.27 -9.24
N LYS A 62 0.72 0.13 -9.67
CA LYS A 62 0.46 -0.22 -11.06
C LYS A 62 -0.87 -0.95 -11.11
N LEU A 63 -1.34 -1.30 -12.31
CA LEU A 63 -2.64 -1.91 -12.52
C LEU A 63 -2.91 -3.08 -11.55
N ASP A 64 -1.94 -3.99 -11.42
CA ASP A 64 -2.07 -5.18 -10.58
C ASP A 64 -1.27 -5.12 -9.29
N TRP A 65 -0.70 -3.96 -8.98
CA TRP A 65 0.17 -3.81 -7.82
C TRP A 65 -0.44 -2.80 -6.85
N LEU A 66 -0.97 -3.30 -5.76
CA LEU A 66 -1.73 -2.52 -4.78
C LEU A 66 -0.91 -2.31 -3.51
N LEU A 67 -1.18 -1.20 -2.85
CA LEU A 67 -0.66 -0.91 -1.52
C LEU A 67 -1.84 -0.62 -0.60
N ILE A 68 -1.93 -1.35 0.52
CA ILE A 68 -2.93 -1.12 1.55
C ILE A 68 -2.23 -0.41 2.71
N TYR A 69 -2.80 0.69 3.17
CA TYR A 69 -2.21 1.46 4.25
C TYR A 69 -3.27 2.10 5.14
N LEU A 70 -2.85 2.49 6.34
CA LEU A 70 -3.70 3.18 7.33
C LEU A 70 -2.92 4.37 7.86
N ILE A 71 -3.57 5.53 7.94
CA ILE A 71 -3.00 6.70 8.61
C ILE A 71 -3.81 6.96 9.86
N GLU A 72 -3.17 6.90 11.02
CA GLU A 72 -3.82 7.06 12.30
C GLU A 72 -2.81 7.60 13.33
N ASP A 73 -3.20 8.62 14.08
CA ASP A 73 -2.35 9.19 15.14
C ASP A 73 -0.93 9.54 14.67
N ASP A 74 -0.82 10.18 13.51
CA ASP A 74 0.44 10.58 12.89
C ASP A 74 1.34 9.40 12.50
N VAL A 75 0.77 8.21 12.40
CA VAL A 75 1.50 7.00 11.97
C VAL A 75 0.94 6.51 10.63
N LEU A 76 1.84 6.29 9.68
CA LEU A 76 1.52 5.64 8.42
C LEU A 76 1.85 4.16 8.55
N THR A 77 0.84 3.33 8.66
CA THR A 77 1.01 1.88 8.76
C THR A 77 0.85 1.26 7.38
N LEU A 78 1.93 0.67 6.87
CA LEU A 78 1.93 -0.05 5.61
C LEU A 78 1.55 -1.50 5.89
N THR A 79 0.40 -1.91 5.37
CA THR A 79 -0.24 -3.18 5.74
C THR A 79 0.04 -4.30 4.75
N LEU A 80 -0.20 -4.04 3.47
CA LEU A 80 0.00 -5.02 2.40
C LEU A 80 0.53 -4.33 1.17
N THR A 81 1.45 -4.98 0.48
CA THR A 81 1.81 -4.60 -0.88
C THR A 81 1.94 -5.89 -1.68
N ASN A 82 1.12 -6.06 -2.70
CA ASN A 82 1.09 -7.30 -3.44
C ASN A 82 0.54 -7.04 -4.84
N THR A 83 0.63 -8.08 -5.68
CA THR A 83 0.07 -8.07 -7.03
C THR A 83 -0.97 -9.17 -7.14
N GLY A 84 -1.81 -9.07 -8.17
CA GLY A 84 -2.87 -10.01 -8.41
C GLY A 84 -4.22 -9.33 -8.39
N THR A 85 -5.28 -10.13 -8.39
CA THR A 85 -6.64 -9.62 -8.34
C THR A 85 -7.01 -9.27 -6.90
N HIS A 86 -8.11 -8.52 -6.74
CA HIS A 86 -8.65 -8.26 -5.41
C HIS A 86 -9.00 -9.55 -4.68
N SER A 87 -9.42 -10.57 -5.42
CA SER A 87 -9.70 -11.89 -4.84
C SER A 87 -8.46 -12.48 -4.18
N ASP A 88 -7.31 -12.38 -4.85
CA ASP A 88 -6.06 -12.91 -4.31
C ASP A 88 -5.62 -12.16 -3.06
N LEU A 89 -5.77 -10.83 -3.06
CA LEU A 89 -5.34 -9.99 -1.94
C LEU A 89 -6.24 -10.12 -0.72
N PHE A 90 -7.53 -10.24 -0.94
CA PHE A 90 -8.54 -10.18 0.13
C PHE A 90 -9.20 -11.52 0.42
N ASP A 91 -8.73 -12.59 -0.21
CA ASP A 91 -9.25 -13.93 -0.01
C ASP A 91 -10.77 -14.03 -0.30
N LEU A 92 -11.19 -13.41 -1.39
CA LEU A 92 -12.58 -13.38 -1.79
C LEU A 92 -12.95 -14.52 -2.73
#